data_c3c830053526b605797f822992ceb66f
#
_entry.id   c3c830053526b605797f822992ceb66f
#
_cell.length_a   1.000
_cell.length_b   1.000
_cell.length_c   1.000
_cell.angle_alpha   90.00
_cell.angle_beta   90.00
_cell.angle_gamma   90.00
#
_symmetry.space_group_name_H-M   'P 1'
#
loop_
_entity.id
_entity.type
_entity.pdbx_description
1 polymer ?
#
loop_
_entity_poly.entity_id
_entity_poly.type
_entity_poly.pdbx_seq_one_letter_code
_entity_poly.pdbx_strand_id
1 'polypeptide(L)'
;TSLYRVLVRYLVCCGGGCVLLVLIWWSLLMALIRHGFLLSANAGAVACYDARQTVVTMTADTFDETQISDLCRWAILENDTVTRTNMTDRQLKIALNAFHGGSGNLGYTQYQYDVKMADGSFCILAYDYSLPYADKALRSRLPDFQTSYVLLLVVLLLGWAALTTARTVRRLAADTARLNRAIAQIAAHRPDAVDADSCRIREFSDTLHAMQTMGSELTGSLRSQWRLEQQRTEQLAALTHDLKTPLTIIRG
;
A
#
# COMPACT_ATOMS: atom_id res chain seq x y z
N THR A 1 1.34 -20.97 -18.71
CA THR A 1 1.98 -19.64 -18.81
C THR A 1 3.29 -19.64 -18.07
N SER A 2 4.37 -19.00 -18.57
CA SER A 2 5.64 -18.93 -17.82
C SER A 2 5.51 -18.07 -16.56
N LEU A 3 6.27 -18.39 -15.52
CA LEU A 3 6.36 -17.63 -14.27
C LEU A 3 6.71 -16.15 -14.54
N TYR A 4 7.63 -15.92 -15.48
CA TYR A 4 8.00 -14.58 -15.93
C TYR A 4 6.79 -13.77 -16.42
N ARG A 5 5.91 -14.37 -17.25
CA ARG A 5 4.69 -13.68 -17.71
C ARG A 5 3.70 -13.39 -16.60
N VAL A 6 3.62 -14.25 -15.58
CA VAL A 6 2.79 -14.01 -14.40
C VAL A 6 3.29 -12.80 -13.61
N LEU A 7 4.62 -12.71 -13.41
CA LEU A 7 5.25 -11.58 -12.73
C LEU A 7 5.12 -10.26 -13.51
N VAL A 8 5.40 -10.30 -14.82
CA VAL A 8 5.24 -9.11 -15.68
C VAL A 8 3.79 -8.63 -15.66
N ARG A 9 2.83 -9.55 -15.79
CA ARG A 9 1.41 -9.19 -15.69
C ARG A 9 1.03 -8.59 -14.34
N TYR A 10 1.59 -9.12 -13.25
CA TYR A 10 1.39 -8.54 -11.92
C TYR A 10 1.94 -7.11 -11.86
N LEU A 11 3.19 -6.88 -12.29
CA LEU A 11 3.81 -5.55 -12.30
C LEU A 11 3.03 -4.55 -13.16
N VAL A 12 2.59 -4.97 -14.35
CA VAL A 12 1.80 -4.12 -15.25
C VAL A 12 0.43 -3.82 -14.65
N CYS A 13 -0.26 -4.79 -14.09
CA CYS A 13 -1.57 -4.57 -13.47
C CYS A 13 -1.47 -3.73 -12.19
N CYS A 14 -0.46 -3.98 -11.34
CA CYS A 14 -0.25 -3.24 -10.10
C CYS A 14 0.19 -1.79 -10.41
N GLY A 15 1.26 -1.63 -11.19
CA GLY A 15 1.79 -0.31 -11.55
C GLY A 15 0.86 0.49 -12.45
N GLY A 16 0.32 -0.12 -13.49
CA GLY A 16 -0.65 0.53 -14.39
C GLY A 16 -1.93 0.95 -13.67
N GLY A 17 -2.42 0.11 -12.75
CA GLY A 17 -3.58 0.45 -11.92
C GLY A 17 -3.29 1.61 -10.95
N CYS A 18 -2.11 1.66 -10.34
CA CYS A 18 -1.70 2.80 -9.51
C CYS A 18 -1.62 4.09 -10.32
N VAL A 19 -1.00 4.07 -11.50
CA VAL A 19 -0.93 5.24 -12.39
C VAL A 19 -2.32 5.70 -12.79
N LEU A 20 -3.19 4.79 -13.19
CA LEU A 20 -4.56 5.10 -13.58
C LEU A 20 -5.36 5.71 -12.42
N LEU A 21 -5.21 5.17 -11.19
CA LEU A 21 -5.83 5.74 -10.00
C LEU A 21 -5.36 7.17 -9.74
N VAL A 22 -4.06 7.44 -9.84
CA VAL A 22 -3.51 8.80 -9.67
C VAL A 22 -4.05 9.75 -10.74
N LEU A 23 -4.14 9.33 -11.99
CA LEU A 23 -4.69 10.15 -13.08
C LEU A 23 -6.18 10.47 -12.88
N ILE A 24 -6.99 9.48 -12.50
CA ILE A 24 -8.40 9.70 -12.17
C ILE A 24 -8.52 10.65 -10.98
N TRP A 25 -7.68 10.46 -9.95
CA TRP A 25 -7.66 11.28 -8.75
C TRP A 25 -7.32 12.73 -9.06
N TRP A 26 -6.29 12.94 -9.89
CA TRP A 26 -5.94 14.29 -10.38
C TRP A 26 -7.06 14.92 -11.20
N SER A 27 -7.68 14.17 -12.10
CA SER A 27 -8.82 14.65 -12.88
C SER A 27 -10.00 15.06 -11.99
N LEU A 28 -10.28 14.28 -10.93
CA LEU A 28 -11.30 14.60 -9.94
C LEU A 28 -11.01 15.92 -9.22
N LEU A 29 -9.75 16.14 -8.80
CA LEU A 29 -9.34 17.40 -8.17
C LEU A 29 -9.59 18.58 -9.09
N MET A 30 -9.17 18.48 -10.35
CA MET A 30 -9.39 19.54 -11.34
C MET A 30 -10.88 19.81 -11.59
N ALA A 31 -11.70 18.77 -11.59
CA ALA A 31 -13.16 18.91 -11.71
C ALA A 31 -13.75 19.64 -10.48
N LEU A 32 -13.33 19.29 -9.26
CA LEU A 32 -13.81 19.96 -8.03
C LEU A 32 -13.46 21.44 -7.99
N ILE A 33 -12.25 21.81 -8.44
CA ILE A 33 -11.84 23.21 -8.55
C ILE A 33 -12.66 23.92 -9.64
N ARG A 34 -12.80 23.31 -10.81
CA ARG A 34 -13.54 23.90 -11.95
C ARG A 34 -15.02 24.14 -11.65
N HIS A 35 -15.64 23.25 -10.90
CA HIS A 35 -17.05 23.40 -10.48
C HIS A 35 -17.23 24.34 -9.28
N GLY A 36 -16.16 24.96 -8.77
CA GLY A 36 -16.22 25.90 -7.67
C GLY A 36 -16.54 25.26 -6.30
N PHE A 37 -16.35 23.94 -6.15
CA PHE A 37 -16.49 23.26 -4.88
C PHE A 37 -15.33 23.55 -3.93
N LEU A 38 -14.15 23.82 -4.51
CA LEU A 38 -12.94 24.22 -3.81
C LEU A 38 -12.50 25.60 -4.31
N LEU A 39 -12.01 26.40 -3.38
CA LEU A 39 -11.33 27.66 -3.72
C LEU A 39 -9.87 27.38 -4.15
N SER A 40 -9.27 28.36 -4.81
CA SER A 40 -7.86 28.29 -5.19
C SER A 40 -6.94 28.25 -3.96
N ALA A 41 -5.77 27.63 -4.10
CA ALA A 41 -4.81 27.48 -3.01
C ALA A 41 -4.31 28.82 -2.42
N ASN A 42 -4.40 29.89 -3.16
CA ASN A 42 -4.03 31.25 -2.74
C ASN A 42 -5.21 32.08 -2.21
N ALA A 43 -6.41 31.49 -2.08
CA ALA A 43 -7.60 32.21 -1.61
C ALA A 43 -7.40 32.85 -0.22
N GLY A 44 -6.74 32.13 0.69
CA GLY A 44 -6.37 32.66 2.01
C GLY A 44 -5.38 33.83 1.92
N ALA A 45 -4.38 33.75 1.03
CA ALA A 45 -3.42 34.83 0.82
C ALA A 45 -4.08 36.11 0.29
N VAL A 46 -4.97 35.98 -0.69
CA VAL A 46 -5.72 37.09 -1.25
C VAL A 46 -6.63 37.72 -0.18
N ALA A 47 -7.35 36.89 0.55
CA ALA A 47 -8.24 37.35 1.63
C ALA A 47 -7.47 38.11 2.73
N CYS A 48 -6.30 37.62 3.15
CA CYS A 48 -5.48 38.31 4.15
C CYS A 48 -4.79 39.58 3.59
N TYR A 49 -4.47 39.59 2.30
CA TYR A 49 -3.94 40.81 1.65
C TYR A 49 -4.99 41.93 1.62
N ASP A 50 -6.24 41.60 1.29
CA ASP A 50 -7.35 42.55 1.31
C ASP A 50 -7.66 43.01 2.75
N ALA A 51 -7.70 42.07 3.71
CA ALA A 51 -7.88 42.36 5.13
C ALA A 51 -6.79 43.32 5.67
N ARG A 52 -5.55 43.15 5.23
CA ARG A 52 -4.45 44.06 5.61
C ARG A 52 -4.75 45.51 5.34
N GLN A 53 -5.31 45.83 4.17
CA GLN A 53 -5.62 47.23 3.78
C GLN A 53 -6.70 47.82 4.69
N THR A 54 -7.68 47.00 5.10
CA THR A 54 -8.76 47.42 5.99
C THR A 54 -8.26 47.58 7.44
N VAL A 55 -7.47 46.61 7.94
CA VAL A 55 -6.96 46.61 9.32
C VAL A 55 -6.01 47.78 9.62
N VAL A 56 -5.21 48.25 8.66
CA VAL A 56 -4.35 49.42 8.84
C VAL A 56 -5.13 50.67 9.26
N THR A 57 -6.38 50.81 8.83
CA THR A 57 -7.22 51.98 9.13
C THR A 57 -8.06 51.80 10.42
N MET A 58 -8.08 50.61 11.02
CA MET A 58 -8.82 50.29 12.23
C MET A 58 -7.98 50.49 13.48
N THR A 59 -8.65 50.59 14.62
CA THR A 59 -8.05 50.53 15.98
C THR A 59 -8.48 49.21 16.66
N ALA A 60 -7.81 48.79 17.73
CA ALA A 60 -8.17 47.59 18.48
C ALA A 60 -9.65 47.63 18.95
N ASP A 61 -10.15 48.79 19.35
CA ASP A 61 -11.55 49.01 19.80
C ASP A 61 -12.55 48.95 18.64
N THR A 62 -12.20 49.49 17.45
CA THR A 62 -13.06 49.54 16.28
C THR A 62 -12.92 48.33 15.36
N PHE A 63 -12.14 47.34 15.75
CA PHE A 63 -11.92 46.15 14.95
C PHE A 63 -13.21 45.34 14.80
N ASP A 64 -13.64 45.22 13.54
CA ASP A 64 -14.84 44.50 13.15
C ASP A 64 -14.46 43.20 12.39
N GLU A 65 -14.64 42.06 13.07
CA GLU A 65 -14.32 40.74 12.53
C GLU A 65 -15.20 40.38 11.31
N THR A 66 -16.36 41.01 11.13
CA THR A 66 -17.27 40.72 10.01
C THR A 66 -16.72 41.20 8.67
N GLN A 67 -15.80 42.19 8.69
CA GLN A 67 -15.14 42.72 7.51
C GLN A 67 -13.95 41.88 7.06
N ILE A 68 -13.54 40.89 7.89
CA ILE A 68 -12.42 40.01 7.60
C ILE A 68 -12.97 38.66 7.12
N SER A 69 -12.42 38.19 6.00
CA SER A 69 -12.78 36.86 5.49
C SER A 69 -12.44 35.77 6.52
N ASP A 70 -13.31 34.79 6.65
CA ASP A 70 -13.11 33.61 7.48
C ASP A 70 -11.97 32.69 7.01
N LEU A 71 -11.38 32.95 5.85
CA LEU A 71 -10.14 32.33 5.39
C LEU A 71 -8.88 32.95 6.03
N CYS A 72 -9.03 34.13 6.65
CA CYS A 72 -7.97 34.83 7.34
C CYS A 72 -8.13 34.66 8.85
N ARG A 73 -7.11 34.17 9.50
CA ARG A 73 -7.04 34.09 10.97
C ARG A 73 -6.37 35.35 11.47
N TRP A 74 -6.82 35.85 12.59
CA TRP A 74 -6.30 37.10 13.13
C TRP A 74 -6.08 37.04 14.64
N ALA A 75 -5.12 37.82 15.12
CA ALA A 75 -4.88 38.07 16.53
C ALA A 75 -4.49 39.53 16.72
N ILE A 76 -5.10 40.20 17.69
CA ILE A 76 -4.81 41.59 18.05
C ILE A 76 -3.88 41.60 19.27
N LEU A 77 -2.80 42.36 19.17
CA LEU A 77 -1.81 42.53 20.22
C LEU A 77 -1.78 43.98 20.67
N GLU A 78 -2.01 44.21 21.97
CA GLU A 78 -1.83 45.48 22.65
C GLU A 78 -0.74 45.35 23.69
N ASN A 79 0.29 46.16 23.64
CA ASN A 79 1.43 46.10 24.53
C ASN A 79 2.01 44.67 24.69
N ASP A 80 2.15 43.98 23.58
CA ASP A 80 2.69 42.60 23.51
C ASP A 80 1.80 41.52 24.15
N THR A 81 0.57 41.88 24.50
CA THR A 81 -0.44 40.96 25.03
C THR A 81 -1.56 40.75 24.03
N VAL A 82 -2.00 39.49 23.87
CA VAL A 82 -3.12 39.16 22.98
C VAL A 82 -4.43 39.53 23.65
N THR A 83 -5.18 40.48 23.06
CA THR A 83 -6.48 40.92 23.58
C THR A 83 -7.63 40.15 22.96
N ARG A 84 -7.59 39.93 21.64
CA ARG A 84 -8.63 39.22 20.88
C ARG A 84 -7.98 38.35 19.80
N THR A 85 -8.56 37.15 19.55
CA THR A 85 -8.09 36.26 18.48
C THR A 85 -9.17 35.28 18.06
N ASN A 86 -9.12 34.83 16.79
CA ASN A 86 -9.88 33.69 16.27
C ASN A 86 -8.99 32.46 16.05
N MET A 87 -7.70 32.52 16.41
CA MET A 87 -6.74 31.43 16.28
C MET A 87 -6.92 30.42 17.41
N THR A 88 -6.62 29.16 17.12
CA THR A 88 -6.44 28.13 18.17
C THR A 88 -5.14 28.38 18.94
N ASP A 89 -5.03 27.86 20.17
CA ASP A 89 -3.83 28.03 21.04
C ASP A 89 -2.54 27.64 20.32
N ARG A 90 -2.58 26.56 19.51
CA ARG A 90 -1.43 26.10 18.73
C ARG A 90 -1.04 27.11 17.66
N GLN A 91 -2.01 27.61 16.92
CA GLN A 91 -1.79 28.59 15.85
C GLN A 91 -1.30 29.92 16.41
N LEU A 92 -1.86 30.35 17.52
CA LEU A 92 -1.49 31.56 18.21
C LEU A 92 -0.03 31.51 18.71
N LYS A 93 0.38 30.40 19.35
CA LYS A 93 1.78 30.21 19.76
C LYS A 93 2.76 30.30 18.59
N ILE A 94 2.39 29.73 17.48
CA ILE A 94 3.16 29.77 16.24
C ILE A 94 3.26 31.20 15.73
N ALA A 95 2.13 31.91 15.63
CA ALA A 95 2.05 33.27 15.13
C ALA A 95 2.85 34.24 16.02
N LEU A 96 2.74 34.14 17.33
CA LEU A 96 3.50 34.94 18.29
C LEU A 96 5.00 34.69 18.21
N ASN A 97 5.42 33.42 18.08
CA ASN A 97 6.84 33.09 17.93
C ASN A 97 7.43 33.74 16.66
N ALA A 98 6.68 33.71 15.56
CA ALA A 98 7.11 34.36 14.33
C ALA A 98 7.11 35.89 14.44
N PHE A 99 6.12 36.49 15.12
CA PHE A 99 6.05 37.93 15.37
C PHE A 99 7.27 38.45 16.16
N HIS A 100 7.74 37.68 17.14
CA HIS A 100 8.96 38.00 17.92
C HIS A 100 10.27 37.63 17.23
N GLY A 101 10.25 37.35 15.93
CA GLY A 101 11.46 37.03 15.16
C GLY A 101 12.03 35.64 15.43
N GLY A 102 11.29 34.76 16.10
CA GLY A 102 11.65 33.37 16.26
C GLY A 102 11.62 32.69 14.87
N SER A 103 12.63 31.86 14.58
CA SER A 103 12.60 30.94 13.44
C SER A 103 11.54 29.87 13.72
N GLY A 104 10.28 30.29 13.72
CA GLY A 104 9.16 29.38 13.86
C GLY A 104 9.05 28.53 12.62
N ASN A 105 9.27 27.22 12.75
CA ASN A 105 8.74 26.24 11.83
C ASN A 105 7.21 26.29 11.95
N LEU A 106 6.63 27.27 11.26
CA LEU A 106 5.20 27.57 11.24
C LEU A 106 4.35 26.49 10.60
N GLY A 107 4.88 25.27 10.44
CA GLY A 107 4.29 24.31 9.53
C GLY A 107 4.47 24.81 8.07
N TYR A 108 4.72 23.90 7.16
CA TYR A 108 5.09 24.21 5.76
C TYR A 108 4.06 25.03 4.97
N THR A 109 2.91 25.37 5.53
CA THR A 109 1.78 25.99 4.82
C THR A 109 1.28 27.28 5.43
N GLN A 110 1.65 27.63 6.67
CA GLN A 110 1.15 28.84 7.36
C GLN A 110 2.05 30.05 7.07
N TYR A 111 1.43 31.14 6.67
CA TYR A 111 2.08 32.43 6.42
C TYR A 111 1.36 33.50 7.22
N GLN A 112 2.04 34.61 7.52
CA GLN A 112 1.44 35.73 8.23
C GLN A 112 1.88 37.09 7.72
N TYR A 113 1.04 38.09 7.99
CA TYR A 113 1.33 39.51 7.88
C TYR A 113 1.17 40.16 9.24
N ASP A 114 2.19 40.88 9.67
CA ASP A 114 2.14 41.70 10.90
C ASP A 114 1.76 43.14 10.50
N VAL A 115 0.57 43.57 10.89
CA VAL A 115 -0.02 44.83 10.48
C VAL A 115 -0.08 45.77 11.69
N LYS A 116 0.56 46.95 11.58
CA LYS A 116 0.42 47.99 12.59
C LYS A 116 -0.88 48.75 12.35
N MET A 117 -1.73 48.83 13.37
CA MET A 117 -3.04 49.48 13.37
C MET A 117 -2.91 50.99 13.61
N ALA A 118 -4.01 51.75 13.44
CA ALA A 118 -4.03 53.20 13.56
C ALA A 118 -3.72 53.69 14.99
N ASP A 119 -4.00 52.93 16.01
CA ASP A 119 -3.74 53.22 17.41
C ASP A 119 -2.35 52.77 17.91
N GLY A 120 -1.54 52.18 17.03
CA GLY A 120 -0.23 51.63 17.36
C GLY A 120 -0.21 50.18 17.83
N SER A 121 -1.36 49.55 18.03
CA SER A 121 -1.48 48.11 18.27
C SER A 121 -1.08 47.26 17.02
N PHE A 122 -0.88 45.96 17.18
CA PHE A 122 -0.55 45.08 16.08
C PHE A 122 -1.66 44.07 15.84
N CYS A 123 -1.95 43.82 14.57
CA CYS A 123 -2.81 42.72 14.16
C CYS A 123 -2.00 41.72 13.32
N ILE A 124 -1.91 40.49 13.81
CA ILE A 124 -1.33 39.38 13.07
C ILE A 124 -2.42 38.78 12.20
N LEU A 125 -2.22 38.77 10.89
CA LEU A 125 -3.11 38.12 9.93
C LEU A 125 -2.42 36.88 9.41
N ALA A 126 -2.96 35.68 9.69
CA ALA A 126 -2.37 34.41 9.29
C ALA A 126 -3.29 33.66 8.32
N TYR A 127 -2.67 33.01 7.36
CA TYR A 127 -3.36 32.17 6.37
C TYR A 127 -2.55 30.92 6.05
N ASP A 128 -3.24 29.92 5.54
CA ASP A 128 -2.61 28.68 5.07
C ASP A 128 -2.73 28.59 3.54
N TYR A 129 -1.67 28.12 2.89
CA TYR A 129 -1.78 27.64 1.51
C TYR A 129 -2.42 26.26 1.53
N SER A 130 -3.71 26.21 1.36
CA SER A 130 -4.52 25.00 1.30
C SER A 130 -5.65 25.17 0.28
N LEU A 131 -6.30 24.09 -0.08
CA LEU A 131 -7.49 24.08 -0.94
C LEU A 131 -8.75 24.05 -0.06
N PRO A 132 -9.26 25.21 0.41
CA PRO A 132 -10.42 25.21 1.29
C PRO A 132 -11.71 24.94 0.49
N TYR A 133 -12.70 24.33 1.18
CA TYR A 133 -14.05 24.25 0.62
C TYR A 133 -14.60 25.65 0.34
N ALA A 134 -15.35 25.81 -0.75
CA ALA A 134 -15.99 27.09 -1.06
C ALA A 134 -17.08 27.44 -0.04
N ASP A 135 -17.79 26.42 0.44
CA ASP A 135 -18.85 26.60 1.43
C ASP A 135 -18.28 26.69 2.87
N LYS A 136 -18.63 27.77 3.56
CA LYS A 136 -18.27 28.05 4.96
C LYS A 136 -18.77 26.96 5.93
N ALA A 137 -19.98 26.43 5.69
CA ALA A 137 -20.54 25.39 6.55
C ALA A 137 -19.76 24.07 6.44
N LEU A 138 -19.23 23.76 5.26
CA LEU A 138 -18.38 22.58 5.06
C LEU A 138 -17.02 22.76 5.75
N ARG A 139 -16.43 23.95 5.69
CA ARG A 139 -15.15 24.26 6.35
C ARG A 139 -15.19 24.10 7.87
N SER A 140 -16.32 24.41 8.50
CA SER A 140 -16.47 24.28 9.95
C SER A 140 -16.74 22.86 10.43
N ARG A 141 -17.27 21.98 9.57
CA ARG A 141 -17.71 20.62 9.93
C ARG A 141 -16.75 19.52 9.47
N LEU A 142 -16.09 19.73 8.35
CA LEU A 142 -15.20 18.74 7.76
C LEU A 142 -13.74 19.05 8.09
N PRO A 143 -12.91 18.01 8.20
CA PRO A 143 -11.47 18.20 8.33
C PRO A 143 -10.92 18.85 7.07
N ASP A 144 -9.66 19.31 7.15
CA ASP A 144 -8.97 19.91 6.03
C ASP A 144 -9.04 19.01 4.78
N PHE A 145 -9.51 19.61 3.67
CA PHE A 145 -9.73 18.88 2.42
C PHE A 145 -8.43 18.24 1.93
N GLN A 146 -7.34 19.01 1.93
CA GLN A 146 -6.07 18.55 1.36
C GLN A 146 -5.53 17.33 2.09
N THR A 147 -5.55 17.35 3.42
CA THR A 147 -5.10 16.22 4.25
C THR A 147 -5.97 14.99 4.03
N SER A 148 -7.31 15.18 4.03
CA SER A 148 -8.26 14.09 3.83
C SER A 148 -8.17 13.49 2.43
N TYR A 149 -7.96 14.34 1.42
CA TYR A 149 -7.81 13.97 0.01
C TYR A 149 -6.56 13.12 -0.21
N VAL A 150 -5.41 13.55 0.33
CA VAL A 150 -4.15 12.78 0.24
C VAL A 150 -4.23 11.47 1.00
N LEU A 151 -4.80 11.49 2.21
CA LEU A 151 -4.96 10.27 3.02
C LEU A 151 -5.82 9.23 2.28
N LEU A 152 -6.92 9.65 1.69
CA LEU A 152 -7.81 8.76 0.94
C LEU A 152 -7.10 8.16 -0.29
N LEU A 153 -6.30 8.96 -1.02
CA LEU A 153 -5.49 8.46 -2.12
C LEU A 153 -4.52 7.37 -1.66
N VAL A 154 -3.80 7.60 -0.55
CA VAL A 154 -2.86 6.62 0.02
C VAL A 154 -3.59 5.32 0.38
N VAL A 155 -4.74 5.40 1.02
CA VAL A 155 -5.55 4.23 1.38
C VAL A 155 -5.99 3.46 0.13
N LEU A 156 -6.43 4.15 -0.93
CA LEU A 156 -6.82 3.53 -2.20
C LEU A 156 -5.65 2.84 -2.91
N LEU A 157 -4.47 3.48 -2.93
CA LEU A 157 -3.26 2.90 -3.53
C LEU A 157 -2.81 1.64 -2.77
N LEU A 158 -2.79 1.69 -1.43
CA LEU A 158 -2.45 0.55 -0.59
C LEU A 158 -3.48 -0.58 -0.76
N GLY A 159 -4.77 -0.25 -0.81
CA GLY A 159 -5.84 -1.22 -1.05
C GLY A 159 -5.71 -1.91 -2.41
N TRP A 160 -5.42 -1.15 -3.47
CA TRP A 160 -5.18 -1.69 -4.81
C TRP A 160 -3.96 -2.61 -4.85
N ALA A 161 -2.83 -2.18 -4.26
CA ALA A 161 -1.62 -2.98 -4.17
C ALA A 161 -1.85 -4.26 -3.37
N ALA A 162 -2.52 -4.19 -2.22
CA ALA A 162 -2.87 -5.35 -1.41
C ALA A 162 -3.77 -6.34 -2.17
N LEU A 163 -4.78 -5.83 -2.87
CA LEU A 163 -5.71 -6.65 -3.64
C LEU A 163 -5.02 -7.41 -4.78
N THR A 164 -4.18 -6.71 -5.57
CA THR A 164 -3.43 -7.30 -6.69
C THR A 164 -2.41 -8.33 -6.19
N THR A 165 -1.70 -8.02 -5.10
CA THR A 165 -0.76 -8.92 -4.44
C THR A 165 -1.47 -10.15 -3.89
N ALA A 166 -2.56 -9.99 -3.15
CA ALA A 166 -3.32 -11.11 -2.59
C ALA A 166 -3.86 -12.06 -3.67
N ARG A 167 -4.35 -11.51 -4.80
CA ARG A 167 -4.78 -12.33 -5.94
C ARG A 167 -3.65 -13.13 -6.55
N THR A 168 -2.47 -12.52 -6.70
CA THR A 168 -1.30 -13.17 -7.30
C THR A 168 -0.76 -14.25 -6.35
N VAL A 169 -0.61 -13.94 -5.07
CA VAL A 169 -0.15 -14.90 -4.04
C VAL A 169 -1.09 -16.10 -3.94
N ARG A 170 -2.41 -15.89 -3.92
CA ARG A 170 -3.39 -17.00 -3.89
C ARG A 170 -3.26 -17.92 -5.10
N ARG A 171 -2.97 -17.37 -6.29
CA ARG A 171 -2.76 -18.17 -7.51
C ARG A 171 -1.48 -19.00 -7.41
N LEU A 172 -0.37 -18.39 -7.00
CA LEU A 172 0.89 -19.09 -6.80
C LEU A 172 0.77 -20.18 -5.71
N ALA A 173 0.14 -19.86 -4.59
CA ALA A 173 -0.08 -20.80 -3.50
C ALA A 173 -0.89 -22.03 -3.95
N ALA A 174 -1.90 -21.83 -4.81
CA ALA A 174 -2.67 -22.94 -5.37
C ALA A 174 -1.81 -23.88 -6.24
N ASP A 175 -0.93 -23.31 -7.09
CA ASP A 175 -0.03 -24.10 -7.94
C ASP A 175 1.07 -24.79 -7.10
N THR A 176 1.61 -24.15 -6.07
CA THR A 176 2.54 -24.76 -5.10
C THR A 176 1.89 -25.90 -4.31
N ALA A 177 0.62 -25.73 -3.90
CA ALA A 177 -0.12 -26.80 -3.21
C ALA A 177 -0.37 -28.03 -4.12
N ARG A 178 -0.54 -27.82 -5.44
CA ARG A 178 -0.62 -28.92 -6.43
C ARG A 178 0.72 -29.66 -6.54
N LEU A 179 1.81 -28.90 -6.65
CA LEU A 179 3.16 -29.45 -6.69
C LEU A 179 3.45 -30.32 -5.46
N ASN A 180 3.15 -29.82 -4.25
CA ASN A 180 3.37 -30.57 -3.01
C ASN A 180 2.52 -31.85 -2.95
N ARG A 181 1.27 -31.83 -3.45
CA ARG A 181 0.44 -33.04 -3.54
C ARG A 181 1.03 -34.08 -4.50
N ALA A 182 1.51 -33.64 -5.64
CA ALA A 182 2.15 -34.52 -6.61
C ALA A 182 3.42 -35.17 -6.05
N ILE A 183 4.27 -34.40 -5.35
CA ILE A 183 5.44 -34.95 -4.65
C ILE A 183 5.03 -36.02 -3.62
N ALA A 184 3.98 -35.77 -2.84
CA ALA A 184 3.48 -36.76 -1.88
C ALA A 184 2.96 -38.04 -2.56
N GLN A 185 2.32 -37.96 -3.73
CA GLN A 185 1.89 -39.11 -4.51
C GLN A 185 3.06 -39.93 -5.04
N ILE A 186 4.11 -39.28 -5.55
CA ILE A 186 5.35 -39.95 -5.98
C ILE A 186 6.03 -40.63 -4.80
N ALA A 187 6.14 -39.99 -3.65
CA ALA A 187 6.69 -40.55 -2.43
C ALA A 187 5.88 -41.76 -1.93
N ALA A 188 4.58 -41.81 -2.19
CA ALA A 188 3.70 -42.96 -1.90
C ALA A 188 3.78 -44.09 -2.96
N HIS A 189 4.76 -44.03 -3.88
CA HIS A 189 4.96 -45.02 -4.98
C HIS A 189 3.78 -45.07 -5.96
N ARG A 190 3.07 -43.96 -6.19
CA ARG A 190 1.96 -43.84 -7.13
C ARG A 190 2.23 -42.73 -8.18
N PRO A 191 3.29 -42.87 -9.03
CA PRO A 191 3.64 -41.84 -10.01
C PRO A 191 2.54 -41.66 -11.06
N ASP A 192 1.75 -42.70 -11.39
CA ASP A 192 0.67 -42.67 -12.37
C ASP A 192 -0.53 -41.82 -11.91
N ALA A 193 -0.65 -41.52 -10.62
CA ALA A 193 -1.71 -40.69 -10.07
C ALA A 193 -1.42 -39.17 -10.18
N VAL A 194 -0.22 -38.78 -10.65
CA VAL A 194 0.21 -37.39 -10.78
C VAL A 194 -0.31 -36.84 -12.11
N ASP A 195 -1.15 -35.79 -12.00
CA ASP A 195 -1.57 -34.99 -13.17
C ASP A 195 -0.59 -33.83 -13.37
N ALA A 196 0.44 -34.04 -14.20
CA ALA A 196 1.48 -33.06 -14.47
C ALA A 196 0.96 -31.81 -15.23
N ASP A 197 -0.14 -31.95 -15.98
CA ASP A 197 -0.75 -30.85 -16.76
C ASP A 197 -1.70 -29.98 -15.92
N SER A 198 -1.92 -30.31 -14.65
CA SER A 198 -2.81 -29.58 -13.76
C SER A 198 -2.28 -28.18 -13.37
N CYS A 199 -0.98 -27.93 -13.50
CA CYS A 199 -0.34 -26.67 -13.18
C CYS A 199 -0.46 -25.66 -14.32
N ARG A 200 -0.85 -24.40 -13.99
CA ARG A 200 -0.97 -23.31 -14.97
C ARG A 200 0.39 -22.72 -15.37
N ILE A 201 1.37 -22.83 -14.48
CA ILE A 201 2.73 -22.33 -14.68
C ILE A 201 3.55 -23.43 -15.33
N ARG A 202 4.11 -23.14 -16.50
CA ARG A 202 4.85 -24.11 -17.31
C ARG A 202 6.03 -24.73 -16.55
N GLU A 203 6.79 -23.91 -15.84
CA GLU A 203 7.94 -24.34 -15.05
C GLU A 203 7.56 -25.37 -13.96
N PHE A 204 6.38 -25.25 -13.41
CA PHE A 204 5.86 -26.24 -12.45
C PHE A 204 5.39 -27.52 -13.13
N SER A 205 4.76 -27.42 -14.28
CA SER A 205 4.38 -28.57 -15.12
C SER A 205 5.61 -29.33 -15.58
N ASP A 206 6.63 -28.65 -16.11
CA ASP A 206 7.90 -29.26 -16.54
C ASP A 206 8.60 -29.99 -15.38
N THR A 207 8.59 -29.41 -14.17
CA THR A 207 9.14 -30.03 -12.96
C THR A 207 8.34 -31.29 -12.57
N LEU A 208 7.01 -31.25 -12.63
CA LEU A 208 6.15 -32.41 -12.34
C LEU A 208 6.37 -33.55 -13.33
N HIS A 209 6.50 -33.26 -14.62
CA HIS A 209 6.83 -34.27 -15.64
C HIS A 209 8.19 -34.94 -15.35
N ALA A 210 9.21 -34.15 -15.02
CA ALA A 210 10.53 -34.69 -14.67
C ALA A 210 10.45 -35.59 -13.42
N MET A 211 9.71 -35.18 -12.39
CA MET A 211 9.51 -35.97 -11.16
C MET A 211 8.70 -37.24 -11.44
N GLN A 212 7.68 -37.18 -12.28
CA GLN A 212 6.90 -38.35 -12.68
C GLN A 212 7.77 -39.38 -13.40
N THR A 213 8.62 -38.94 -14.35
CA THR A 213 9.57 -39.80 -15.05
C THR A 213 10.54 -40.48 -14.10
N MET A 214 11.18 -39.70 -13.20
CA MET A 214 12.06 -40.26 -12.17
C MET A 214 11.34 -41.26 -11.25
N GLY A 215 10.11 -40.95 -10.83
CA GLY A 215 9.32 -41.84 -9.99
C GLY A 215 8.98 -43.16 -10.67
N SER A 216 8.66 -43.12 -11.97
CA SER A 216 8.37 -44.34 -12.77
C SER A 216 9.63 -45.20 -12.99
N GLU A 217 10.77 -44.57 -13.28
CA GLU A 217 12.08 -45.25 -13.41
C GLU A 217 12.52 -45.90 -12.10
N LEU A 218 12.38 -45.20 -10.98
CA LEU A 218 12.67 -45.74 -9.65
C LEU A 218 11.80 -46.95 -9.34
N THR A 219 10.50 -46.86 -9.59
CA THR A 219 9.54 -47.97 -9.37
C THR A 219 9.89 -49.17 -10.27
N GLY A 220 10.26 -48.92 -11.52
CA GLY A 220 10.74 -49.95 -12.45
C GLY A 220 12.01 -50.65 -11.96
N SER A 221 12.99 -49.86 -11.50
CA SER A 221 14.25 -50.40 -10.95
C SER A 221 14.02 -51.26 -9.71
N LEU A 222 13.20 -50.80 -8.77
CA LEU A 222 12.85 -51.56 -7.59
C LEU A 222 12.15 -52.91 -7.95
N ARG A 223 11.22 -52.90 -8.89
CA ARG A 223 10.56 -54.13 -9.37
C ARG A 223 11.56 -55.09 -10.00
N SER A 224 12.55 -54.59 -10.75
CA SER A 224 13.61 -55.44 -11.33
C SER A 224 14.48 -56.05 -10.23
N GLN A 225 14.88 -55.29 -9.21
CA GLN A 225 15.64 -55.80 -8.07
C GLN A 225 14.88 -56.89 -7.31
N TRP A 226 13.60 -56.67 -7.03
CA TRP A 226 12.76 -57.69 -6.38
C TRP A 226 12.68 -58.99 -7.19
N ARG A 227 12.54 -58.91 -8.51
CA ARG A 227 12.54 -60.11 -9.38
C ARG A 227 13.88 -60.83 -9.35
N LEU A 228 14.99 -60.11 -9.36
CA LEU A 228 16.33 -60.72 -9.26
C LEU A 228 16.54 -61.38 -7.90
N GLU A 229 16.11 -60.78 -6.80
CA GLU A 229 16.19 -61.39 -5.47
C GLU A 229 15.30 -62.63 -5.37
N GLN A 230 14.09 -62.59 -5.91
CA GLN A 230 13.23 -63.75 -5.96
C GLN A 230 13.85 -64.92 -6.77
N GLN A 231 14.43 -64.61 -7.96
CA GLN A 231 15.12 -65.61 -8.76
C GLN A 231 16.32 -66.21 -7.99
N ARG A 232 17.12 -65.40 -7.30
CA ARG A 232 18.22 -65.88 -6.47
C ARG A 232 17.73 -66.79 -5.36
N THR A 233 16.63 -66.45 -4.68
CA THR A 233 16.07 -67.26 -3.62
C THR A 233 15.56 -68.61 -4.17
N GLU A 234 14.89 -68.62 -5.32
CA GLU A 234 14.45 -69.83 -6.00
C GLU A 234 15.64 -70.70 -6.43
N GLN A 235 16.71 -70.12 -6.99
CA GLN A 235 17.94 -70.86 -7.34
C GLN A 235 18.61 -71.48 -6.11
N LEU A 236 18.71 -70.74 -5.00
CA LEU A 236 19.27 -71.26 -3.76
C LEU A 236 18.43 -72.39 -3.18
N ALA A 237 17.10 -72.29 -3.27
CA ALA A 237 16.21 -73.37 -2.82
C ALA A 237 16.35 -74.62 -3.68
N ALA A 238 16.46 -74.49 -5.00
CA ALA A 238 16.73 -75.61 -5.93
C ALA A 238 18.08 -76.26 -5.66
N LEU A 239 19.16 -75.47 -5.53
CA LEU A 239 20.51 -75.97 -5.20
C LEU A 239 20.52 -76.71 -3.85
N THR A 240 19.81 -76.21 -2.84
CA THR A 240 19.68 -76.83 -1.52
C THR A 240 18.96 -78.16 -1.63
N HIS A 241 17.91 -78.22 -2.44
CA HIS A 241 17.18 -79.48 -2.71
C HIS A 241 18.05 -80.50 -3.41
N ASP A 242 18.77 -80.13 -4.46
CA ASP A 242 19.65 -80.98 -5.27
C ASP A 242 20.86 -81.50 -4.48
N LEU A 243 21.36 -80.67 -3.54
CA LEU A 243 22.44 -81.10 -2.61
C LEU A 243 21.93 -82.06 -1.53
N LYS A 244 20.68 -81.93 -1.09
CA LYS A 244 20.08 -82.82 -0.05
C LYS A 244 19.95 -84.26 -0.52
N THR A 245 19.65 -84.46 -1.81
CA THR A 245 19.49 -85.76 -2.42
C THR A 245 20.77 -86.62 -2.36
N PRO A 246 21.95 -86.19 -2.84
CA PRO A 246 23.16 -86.96 -2.75
C PRO A 246 23.67 -87.14 -1.29
N LEU A 247 23.47 -86.09 -0.42
CA LEU A 247 23.87 -86.14 0.97
C LEU A 247 23.07 -87.24 1.79
N THR A 248 21.82 -87.48 1.45
CA THR A 248 21.01 -88.53 2.05
C THR A 248 21.48 -89.91 1.62
N ILE A 249 22.01 -90.08 0.39
CA ILE A 249 22.57 -91.31 -0.14
C ILE A 249 23.90 -91.69 0.52
N ILE A 250 24.72 -90.68 0.90
CA ILE A 250 26.04 -90.88 1.54
C ILE A 250 25.89 -91.22 3.02
N ARG A 251 24.78 -90.88 3.67
CA ARG A 251 24.57 -91.02 5.11
C ARG A 251 23.78 -92.26 5.47
N GLY A 252 23.25 -93.02 4.53
CA GLY A 252 22.61 -94.34 4.63
C GLY A 252 23.54 -95.42 4.24
#